data_1cc7812f9aa943dcd092592155a8aa12
#
_entry.id   1cc7812f9aa943dcd092592155a8aa12
#
_cell.length_a   1.000
_cell.length_b   1.000
_cell.length_c   1.000
_cell.angle_alpha   90.00
_cell.angle_beta   90.00
_cell.angle_gamma   90.00
#
_symmetry.space_group_name_H-M   'P 1'
#
loop_
_entity.id
_entity.type
_entity.pdbx_description
1 polymer ?
#
loop_
_entity_poly.entity_id
_entity_poly.type
_entity_poly.pdbx_seq_one_letter_code
_entity_poly.pdbx_strand_id
1 'polypeptide(L)'
;MEKQPSPRGEILLYENGGEKEFVSVVFQDETFWLTQSGMAELFDCSTDNISLHLKNIYAEEELRPEATTEKISVVRQEGSRQVRRTLEHYNLDAIIAVGYRVNSKKATRFRQWATKTLKEYIQKGFVLNDEMLKNGRPFGRDYFDELLERIREIRASERRAYQKIADVFEQCSYDYDKNSETTRAFYAFVQNKLHFAVTGKTAAELIAERATPDSPTMGLTTWKGAPDGKILKSDTLVAKNYLNEKELSRLNRLVTMFIDYAELMAEDQVPMSMEDWLRETDRFLTNNRRNVLEGKGRISREAAMKKVGAVYEEFRKKQDADYISDFDRAMEKYLKGGGST
;
A
#
# COMPACT_ATOMS: atom_id res chain seq x y z
N MET A 1 -19.04 -6.23 29.17
CA MET A 1 -19.43 -6.23 27.75
C MET A 1 -19.30 -7.65 27.24
N GLU A 2 -20.38 -8.33 26.92
CA GLU A 2 -20.32 -9.65 26.28
C GLU A 2 -19.78 -9.45 24.87
N LYS A 3 -18.61 -10.05 24.57
CA LYS A 3 -18.09 -10.10 23.21
C LYS A 3 -19.13 -10.82 22.35
N GLN A 4 -19.60 -10.21 21.28
CA GLN A 4 -20.45 -10.87 20.29
C GLN A 4 -19.73 -12.12 19.77
N PRO A 5 -20.44 -13.21 19.47
CA PRO A 5 -19.81 -14.43 18.96
C PRO A 5 -19.10 -14.11 17.64
N SER A 6 -17.83 -14.51 17.54
CA SER A 6 -17.02 -14.30 16.34
C SER A 6 -17.67 -15.00 15.14
N PRO A 7 -17.74 -14.34 13.96
CA PRO A 7 -18.34 -14.93 12.78
C PRO A 7 -17.59 -16.20 12.37
N ARG A 8 -18.36 -17.22 11.99
CA ARG A 8 -17.87 -18.49 11.51
C ARG A 8 -18.27 -18.68 10.07
N GLY A 9 -17.43 -19.31 9.31
CA GLY A 9 -17.75 -19.67 7.96
C GLY A 9 -16.71 -20.56 7.34
N GLU A 10 -17.04 -21.04 6.18
CA GLU A 10 -16.14 -21.81 5.34
C GLU A 10 -15.44 -20.86 4.39
N ILE A 11 -14.12 -20.95 4.33
CA ILE A 11 -13.31 -20.16 3.40
C ILE A 11 -12.56 -21.10 2.46
N LEU A 12 -12.35 -20.65 1.24
CA LEU A 12 -11.36 -21.24 0.34
C LEU A 12 -9.97 -20.81 0.81
N LEU A 13 -9.22 -21.76 1.41
CA LEU A 13 -7.88 -21.45 1.89
C LEU A 13 -6.89 -21.41 0.72
N TYR A 14 -6.94 -22.40 -0.17
CA TYR A 14 -6.12 -22.43 -1.37
C TYR A 14 -6.72 -23.30 -2.48
N GLU A 15 -6.29 -23.04 -3.72
CA GLU A 15 -6.59 -23.85 -4.88
C GLU A 15 -5.29 -24.31 -5.56
N ASN A 16 -5.19 -25.60 -5.85
CA ASN A 16 -4.02 -26.15 -6.55
C ASN A 16 -4.46 -27.26 -7.50
N GLY A 17 -4.16 -27.09 -8.80
CA GLY A 17 -4.46 -28.10 -9.81
C GLY A 17 -5.96 -28.36 -10.03
N GLY A 18 -6.84 -27.37 -9.78
CA GLY A 18 -8.30 -27.51 -9.89
C GLY A 18 -8.98 -28.08 -8.65
N GLU A 19 -8.22 -28.52 -7.65
CA GLU A 19 -8.77 -28.90 -6.35
C GLU A 19 -8.83 -27.70 -5.41
N LYS A 20 -10.02 -27.43 -4.87
CA LYS A 20 -10.30 -26.35 -3.93
C LYS A 20 -10.34 -26.92 -2.51
N GLU A 21 -9.52 -26.37 -1.61
CA GLU A 21 -9.52 -26.75 -0.21
C GLU A 21 -10.27 -25.71 0.62
N PHE A 22 -11.44 -26.09 1.09
CA PHE A 22 -12.25 -25.28 1.98
C PHE A 22 -11.98 -25.67 3.43
N VAL A 23 -12.00 -24.69 4.31
CA VAL A 23 -11.81 -24.90 5.74
C VAL A 23 -12.82 -24.08 6.54
N SER A 24 -13.39 -24.70 7.56
CA SER A 24 -14.29 -24.02 8.49
C SER A 24 -13.48 -23.28 9.55
N VAL A 25 -13.54 -21.95 9.54
CA VAL A 25 -12.73 -21.07 10.39
C VAL A 25 -13.59 -20.20 11.30
N VAL A 26 -12.98 -19.74 12.39
CA VAL A 26 -13.45 -18.57 13.13
C VAL A 26 -12.68 -17.37 12.64
N PHE A 27 -13.37 -16.28 12.27
CA PHE A 27 -12.75 -15.03 11.87
C PHE A 27 -12.80 -14.03 13.03
N GLN A 28 -11.63 -13.60 13.48
CA GLN A 28 -11.48 -12.63 14.57
C GLN A 28 -10.16 -11.87 14.40
N ASP A 29 -10.15 -10.57 14.73
CA ASP A 29 -8.98 -9.70 14.66
C ASP A 29 -8.29 -9.73 13.28
N GLU A 30 -9.13 -9.70 12.22
CA GLU A 30 -8.70 -9.71 10.80
C GLU A 30 -7.90 -10.96 10.37
N THR A 31 -7.89 -12.02 11.18
CA THR A 31 -7.22 -13.28 10.87
C THR A 31 -8.15 -14.49 11.07
N PHE A 32 -7.70 -15.65 10.63
CA PHE A 32 -8.42 -16.91 10.76
C PHE A 32 -7.87 -17.71 11.92
N TRP A 33 -8.78 -18.39 12.60
CA TRP A 33 -8.48 -19.20 13.76
C TRP A 33 -9.02 -20.62 13.57
N LEU A 34 -8.18 -21.62 13.79
CA LEU A 34 -8.52 -23.03 13.75
C LEU A 34 -8.21 -23.71 15.08
N THR A 35 -8.97 -24.74 15.41
CA THR A 35 -8.61 -25.69 16.47
C THR A 35 -7.58 -26.70 15.95
N GLN A 36 -6.93 -27.44 16.84
CA GLN A 36 -6.06 -28.58 16.43
C GLN A 36 -6.83 -29.60 15.58
N SER A 37 -8.10 -29.87 15.91
CA SER A 37 -8.96 -30.72 15.10
C SER A 37 -9.21 -30.15 13.70
N GLY A 38 -9.43 -28.83 13.57
CA GLY A 38 -9.57 -28.19 12.27
C GLY A 38 -8.29 -28.27 11.42
N MET A 39 -7.12 -28.09 12.05
CA MET A 39 -5.84 -28.28 11.35
C MET A 39 -5.59 -29.74 10.95
N ALA A 40 -6.00 -30.70 11.80
CA ALA A 40 -5.89 -32.12 11.50
C ALA A 40 -6.73 -32.50 10.26
N GLU A 41 -7.94 -31.97 10.16
CA GLU A 41 -8.81 -32.13 8.98
C GLU A 41 -8.22 -31.44 7.73
N LEU A 42 -7.75 -30.20 7.88
CA LEU A 42 -7.13 -29.42 6.81
C LEU A 42 -5.92 -30.14 6.21
N PHE A 43 -5.05 -30.69 7.04
CA PHE A 43 -3.81 -31.32 6.59
C PHE A 43 -3.88 -32.85 6.47
N ASP A 44 -5.04 -33.45 6.70
CA ASP A 44 -5.27 -34.91 6.64
C ASP A 44 -4.26 -35.67 7.50
N CYS A 45 -4.28 -35.40 8.81
CA CYS A 45 -3.43 -36.03 9.80
C CYS A 45 -4.14 -36.11 11.16
N SER A 46 -3.52 -36.75 12.16
CA SER A 46 -4.09 -36.83 13.50
C SER A 46 -3.91 -35.55 14.31
N THR A 47 -4.79 -35.32 15.26
CA THR A 47 -4.66 -34.21 16.24
C THR A 47 -3.38 -34.32 17.08
N ASP A 48 -2.94 -35.54 17.38
CA ASP A 48 -1.69 -35.80 18.11
C ASP A 48 -0.47 -35.33 17.30
N ASN A 49 -0.51 -35.55 15.97
CA ASN A 49 0.54 -35.04 15.08
C ASN A 49 0.58 -33.51 15.05
N ILE A 50 -0.59 -32.86 14.98
CA ILE A 50 -0.70 -31.38 15.09
C ILE A 50 -0.14 -30.90 16.42
N SER A 51 -0.54 -31.55 17.55
CA SER A 51 -0.08 -31.17 18.88
C SER A 51 1.44 -31.29 19.01
N LEU A 52 2.04 -32.35 18.45
CA LEU A 52 3.48 -32.56 18.44
C LEU A 52 4.21 -31.40 17.66
N HIS A 53 3.69 -31.06 16.48
CA HIS A 53 4.29 -29.98 15.68
C HIS A 53 4.19 -28.64 16.39
N LEU A 54 3.03 -28.28 16.96
CA LEU A 54 2.86 -27.06 17.73
C LEU A 54 3.84 -26.99 18.92
N LYS A 55 3.97 -28.11 19.66
CA LYS A 55 4.93 -28.19 20.76
C LYS A 55 6.37 -27.94 20.30
N ASN A 56 6.78 -28.51 19.17
CA ASN A 56 8.12 -28.29 18.62
C ASN A 56 8.31 -26.85 18.12
N ILE A 57 7.32 -26.24 17.44
CA ILE A 57 7.34 -24.84 16.99
C ILE A 57 7.58 -23.90 18.15
N TYR A 58 6.88 -24.11 19.26
CA TYR A 58 7.03 -23.29 20.46
C TYR A 58 8.33 -23.57 21.22
N ALA A 59 8.78 -24.82 21.27
CA ALA A 59 10.04 -25.17 21.91
C ALA A 59 11.27 -24.66 21.14
N GLU A 60 11.17 -24.52 19.84
CA GLU A 60 12.20 -23.95 18.95
C GLU A 60 12.13 -22.43 18.86
N GLU A 61 11.21 -21.79 19.58
CA GLU A 61 10.97 -20.32 19.59
C GLU A 61 10.64 -19.74 18.19
N GLU A 62 10.18 -20.58 17.24
CA GLU A 62 9.73 -20.09 15.93
C GLU A 62 8.50 -19.19 16.07
N LEU A 63 7.58 -19.56 16.97
CA LEU A 63 6.41 -18.75 17.33
C LEU A 63 6.26 -18.71 18.85
N ARG A 64 5.53 -17.70 19.32
CA ARG A 64 5.18 -17.56 20.76
C ARG A 64 3.73 -17.96 20.98
N PRO A 65 3.42 -18.83 21.97
CA PRO A 65 2.05 -19.25 22.25
C PRO A 65 1.11 -18.06 22.49
N GLU A 66 1.56 -17.04 23.24
CA GLU A 66 0.75 -15.88 23.62
C GLU A 66 0.31 -15.05 22.42
N ALA A 67 1.09 -15.06 21.34
CA ALA A 67 0.81 -14.34 20.10
C ALA A 67 -0.03 -15.15 19.10
N THR A 68 -0.12 -16.45 19.25
CA THR A 68 -0.67 -17.37 18.23
C THR A 68 -1.80 -18.27 18.73
N THR A 69 -2.14 -18.20 20.04
CA THR A 69 -3.25 -18.98 20.60
C THR A 69 -4.27 -18.11 21.29
N GLU A 70 -5.55 -18.45 21.16
CA GLU A 70 -6.65 -17.81 21.89
C GLU A 70 -7.72 -18.82 22.28
N LYS A 71 -8.30 -18.63 23.48
CA LYS A 71 -9.43 -19.43 23.94
C LYS A 71 -10.75 -18.81 23.49
N ILE A 72 -11.33 -19.39 22.43
CA ILE A 72 -12.58 -18.89 21.85
C ILE A 72 -13.74 -19.76 22.31
N SER A 73 -14.80 -19.10 22.81
CA SER A 73 -16.04 -19.78 23.18
C SER A 73 -16.90 -20.06 21.95
N VAL A 74 -17.22 -21.33 21.76
CA VAL A 74 -18.01 -21.79 20.62
C VAL A 74 -19.26 -22.51 21.09
N VAL A 75 -20.41 -22.21 20.45
CA VAL A 75 -21.67 -22.92 20.71
C VAL A 75 -21.78 -24.06 19.71
N ARG A 76 -21.89 -25.28 20.19
CA ARG A 76 -22.12 -26.47 19.36
C ARG A 76 -23.48 -27.07 19.71
N GLN A 77 -24.17 -27.60 18.69
CA GLN A 77 -25.36 -28.40 18.86
C GLN A 77 -24.96 -29.82 19.23
N GLU A 78 -25.27 -30.26 20.46
CA GLU A 78 -25.08 -31.65 20.92
C GLU A 78 -26.46 -32.26 21.15
N GLY A 79 -26.93 -33.03 20.16
CA GLY A 79 -28.30 -33.53 20.15
C GLY A 79 -29.33 -32.37 20.10
N SER A 80 -30.22 -32.32 21.10
CA SER A 80 -31.26 -31.25 21.20
C SER A 80 -30.78 -30.02 21.99
N ARG A 81 -29.53 -30.00 22.50
CA ARG A 81 -29.05 -28.92 23.39
C ARG A 81 -27.93 -28.12 22.70
N GLN A 82 -27.94 -26.81 22.91
CA GLN A 82 -26.82 -25.96 22.58
C GLN A 82 -25.84 -25.93 23.77
N VAL A 83 -24.61 -26.36 23.52
CA VAL A 83 -23.55 -26.39 24.56
C VAL A 83 -22.48 -25.39 24.19
N ARG A 84 -22.16 -24.48 25.13
CA ARG A 84 -21.07 -23.53 25.00
C ARG A 84 -19.77 -24.22 25.48
N ARG A 85 -18.79 -24.32 24.58
CA ARG A 85 -17.45 -24.85 24.93
C ARG A 85 -16.39 -23.81 24.61
N THR A 86 -15.43 -23.65 25.48
CA THR A 86 -14.24 -22.84 25.22
C THR A 86 -13.15 -23.76 24.70
N LEU A 87 -12.71 -23.52 23.45
CA LEU A 87 -11.68 -24.28 22.78
C LEU A 87 -10.49 -23.39 22.45
N GLU A 88 -9.30 -23.98 22.55
CA GLU A 88 -8.09 -23.31 22.12
C GLU A 88 -8.04 -23.27 20.59
N HIS A 89 -7.81 -22.09 20.06
CA HIS A 89 -7.69 -21.82 18.64
C HIS A 89 -6.31 -21.27 18.34
N TYR A 90 -5.85 -21.48 17.14
CA TYR A 90 -4.55 -21.10 16.63
C TYR A 90 -4.74 -20.21 15.43
N ASN A 91 -3.98 -19.11 15.34
CA ASN A 91 -4.06 -18.13 14.26
C ASN A 91 -3.41 -18.64 12.97
N LEU A 92 -3.47 -17.81 11.92
CA LEU A 92 -2.93 -18.15 10.60
C LEU A 92 -1.42 -18.46 10.63
N ASP A 93 -0.64 -17.79 11.48
CA ASP A 93 0.81 -18.05 11.59
C ASP A 93 1.09 -19.46 12.05
N ALA A 94 0.38 -19.91 13.10
CA ALA A 94 0.49 -21.27 13.59
C ALA A 94 0.02 -22.32 12.57
N ILE A 95 -1.07 -22.03 11.82
CA ILE A 95 -1.57 -22.89 10.76
C ILE A 95 -0.52 -23.06 9.65
N ILE A 96 0.12 -21.98 9.24
CA ILE A 96 1.16 -21.98 8.22
C ILE A 96 2.37 -22.80 8.70
N ALA A 97 2.88 -22.51 9.90
CA ALA A 97 4.05 -23.20 10.47
C ALA A 97 3.82 -24.71 10.58
N VAL A 98 2.64 -25.14 11.03
CA VAL A 98 2.24 -26.57 11.08
C VAL A 98 2.18 -27.15 9.67
N GLY A 99 1.58 -26.45 8.68
CA GLY A 99 1.44 -26.90 7.30
C GLY A 99 2.78 -27.17 6.60
N TYR A 100 3.83 -26.46 7.00
CA TYR A 100 5.19 -26.71 6.50
C TYR A 100 5.84 -27.97 7.13
N ARG A 101 5.40 -28.41 8.31
CA ARG A 101 6.00 -29.53 9.06
C ARG A 101 5.25 -30.86 8.88
N VAL A 102 3.94 -30.82 8.64
CA VAL A 102 3.12 -32.02 8.45
C VAL A 102 3.51 -32.79 7.19
N ASN A 103 3.65 -34.09 7.31
CA ASN A 103 3.93 -34.97 6.16
C ASN A 103 2.64 -35.67 5.68
N SER A 104 1.89 -34.99 4.80
CA SER A 104 0.70 -35.49 4.15
C SER A 104 0.56 -35.00 2.72
N LYS A 105 -0.32 -35.64 1.92
CA LYS A 105 -0.62 -35.18 0.56
C LYS A 105 -1.24 -33.75 0.57
N LYS A 106 -2.16 -33.46 1.48
CA LYS A 106 -2.78 -32.15 1.62
C LYS A 106 -1.76 -31.07 2.03
N ALA A 107 -0.91 -31.37 3.02
CA ALA A 107 0.16 -30.45 3.42
C ALA A 107 1.19 -30.23 2.27
N THR A 108 1.46 -31.23 1.44
CA THR A 108 2.31 -31.07 0.26
C THR A 108 1.66 -30.12 -0.76
N ARG A 109 0.36 -30.23 -1.03
CA ARG A 109 -0.37 -29.30 -1.91
C ARG A 109 -0.39 -27.89 -1.35
N PHE A 110 -0.57 -27.75 -0.05
CA PHE A 110 -0.48 -26.46 0.62
C PHE A 110 0.89 -25.80 0.40
N ARG A 111 1.98 -26.51 0.61
CA ARG A 111 3.35 -25.99 0.37
C ARG A 111 3.59 -25.63 -1.11
N GLN A 112 3.06 -26.43 -2.05
CA GLN A 112 3.14 -26.12 -3.49
C GLN A 112 2.41 -24.82 -3.82
N TRP A 113 1.20 -24.63 -3.29
CA TRP A 113 0.43 -23.41 -3.44
C TRP A 113 1.17 -22.20 -2.84
N ALA A 114 1.64 -22.31 -1.60
CA ALA A 114 2.40 -21.25 -0.93
C ALA A 114 3.66 -20.88 -1.72
N THR A 115 4.41 -21.88 -2.22
CA THR A 115 5.59 -21.66 -3.05
C THR A 115 5.24 -20.96 -4.37
N LYS A 116 4.14 -21.34 -5.02
CA LYS A 116 3.65 -20.70 -6.25
C LYS A 116 3.32 -19.23 -5.99
N THR A 117 2.59 -18.95 -4.90
CA THR A 117 2.22 -17.59 -4.48
C THR A 117 3.44 -16.71 -4.21
N LEU A 118 4.42 -17.23 -3.46
CA LEU A 118 5.66 -16.51 -3.17
C LEU A 118 6.49 -16.27 -4.44
N LYS A 119 6.59 -17.25 -5.33
CA LYS A 119 7.27 -17.07 -6.63
C LYS A 119 6.61 -15.98 -7.47
N GLU A 120 5.29 -15.98 -7.53
CA GLU A 120 4.53 -14.97 -8.27
C GLU A 120 4.78 -13.57 -7.69
N TYR A 121 4.72 -13.42 -6.36
CA TYR A 121 5.04 -12.16 -5.69
C TYR A 121 6.48 -11.69 -5.97
N ILE A 122 7.48 -12.57 -5.88
CA ILE A 122 8.88 -12.23 -6.14
C ILE A 122 9.08 -11.79 -7.59
N GLN A 123 8.44 -12.47 -8.55
CA GLN A 123 8.59 -12.18 -9.97
C GLN A 123 7.83 -10.93 -10.43
N LYS A 124 6.58 -10.76 -9.97
CA LYS A 124 5.68 -9.71 -10.44
C LYS A 124 5.60 -8.51 -9.50
N GLY A 125 5.92 -8.69 -8.20
CA GLY A 125 5.74 -7.70 -7.15
C GLY A 125 4.32 -7.63 -6.58
N PHE A 126 3.41 -8.49 -7.03
CA PHE A 126 2.04 -8.59 -6.51
C PHE A 126 1.45 -9.99 -6.71
N VAL A 127 0.43 -10.31 -5.91
CA VAL A 127 -0.47 -11.47 -6.08
C VAL A 127 -1.88 -10.96 -5.85
N LEU A 128 -2.83 -11.33 -6.72
CA LEU A 128 -4.23 -10.95 -6.61
C LEU A 128 -5.12 -12.18 -6.56
N ASN A 129 -6.13 -12.14 -5.71
CA ASN A 129 -7.23 -13.08 -5.73
C ASN A 129 -8.42 -12.41 -6.43
N ASP A 130 -8.50 -12.58 -7.75
CA ASP A 130 -9.51 -11.94 -8.60
C ASP A 130 -10.93 -12.29 -8.18
N GLU A 131 -11.18 -13.54 -7.79
CA GLU A 131 -12.51 -13.98 -7.38
C GLU A 131 -12.96 -13.26 -6.10
N MET A 132 -12.07 -13.18 -5.11
CA MET A 132 -12.36 -12.47 -3.86
C MET A 132 -12.51 -10.96 -4.07
N LEU A 133 -11.71 -10.36 -4.94
CA LEU A 133 -11.77 -8.92 -5.22
C LEU A 133 -13.03 -8.53 -6.01
N LYS A 134 -13.53 -9.40 -6.90
CA LYS A 134 -14.77 -9.17 -7.67
C LYS A 134 -16.04 -9.40 -6.87
N ASN A 135 -16.03 -10.39 -5.99
CA ASN A 135 -17.24 -10.86 -5.28
C ASN A 135 -17.30 -10.41 -3.82
N GLY A 136 -16.23 -9.74 -3.34
CA GLY A 136 -16.09 -9.37 -1.93
C GLY A 136 -15.66 -10.55 -1.04
N ARG A 137 -15.49 -10.29 0.23
CA ARG A 137 -15.15 -11.30 1.24
C ARG A 137 -16.39 -11.73 2.02
N PRO A 138 -16.51 -13.00 2.41
CA PRO A 138 -17.60 -13.46 3.26
C PRO A 138 -17.53 -12.85 4.67
N PHE A 139 -16.33 -12.46 5.12
CA PHE A 139 -16.12 -11.80 6.42
C PHE A 139 -14.92 -10.86 6.37
N GLY A 140 -14.91 -9.89 7.32
CA GLY A 140 -13.85 -8.92 7.46
C GLY A 140 -14.01 -7.73 6.52
N ARG A 141 -12.95 -6.94 6.42
CA ARG A 141 -12.90 -5.73 5.62
C ARG A 141 -12.76 -6.07 4.13
N ASP A 142 -13.52 -5.37 3.29
CA ASP A 142 -13.27 -5.37 1.85
C ASP A 142 -12.07 -4.46 1.53
N TYR A 143 -11.08 -5.01 0.85
CA TYR A 143 -9.84 -4.32 0.48
C TYR A 143 -9.84 -3.82 -0.97
N PHE A 144 -10.96 -3.92 -1.70
CA PHE A 144 -11.03 -3.51 -3.09
C PHE A 144 -10.71 -2.03 -3.30
N ASP A 145 -11.27 -1.15 -2.47
CA ASP A 145 -10.99 0.28 -2.54
C ASP A 145 -9.53 0.60 -2.18
N GLU A 146 -8.95 -0.11 -1.21
CA GLU A 146 -7.54 0.03 -0.85
C GLU A 146 -6.62 -0.36 -2.03
N LEU A 147 -6.93 -1.47 -2.71
CA LEU A 147 -6.21 -1.87 -3.92
C LEU A 147 -6.30 -0.81 -5.02
N LEU A 148 -7.50 -0.26 -5.27
CA LEU A 148 -7.68 0.79 -6.26
C LEU A 148 -6.87 2.06 -5.94
N GLU A 149 -6.85 2.50 -4.69
CA GLU A 149 -6.03 3.67 -4.29
C GLU A 149 -4.54 3.37 -4.46
N ARG A 150 -4.08 2.17 -4.10
CA ARG A 150 -2.68 1.77 -4.28
C ARG A 150 -2.26 1.70 -5.76
N ILE A 151 -3.14 1.19 -6.63
CA ILE A 151 -2.90 1.20 -8.08
C ILE A 151 -2.82 2.64 -8.60
N ARG A 152 -3.73 3.53 -8.17
CA ARG A 152 -3.70 4.95 -8.54
C ARG A 152 -2.41 5.64 -8.08
N GLU A 153 -1.96 5.36 -6.87
CA GLU A 153 -0.71 5.89 -6.34
C GLU A 153 0.50 5.45 -7.17
N ILE A 154 0.58 4.17 -7.52
CA ILE A 154 1.66 3.62 -8.35
C ILE A 154 1.66 4.26 -9.74
N ARG A 155 0.48 4.35 -10.40
CA ARG A 155 0.34 4.98 -11.72
C ARG A 155 0.63 6.48 -11.71
N ALA A 156 0.22 7.18 -10.66
CA ALA A 156 0.45 8.61 -10.48
C ALA A 156 1.82 8.94 -9.88
N SER A 157 2.70 7.96 -9.65
CA SER A 157 4.09 8.22 -9.26
C SER A 157 4.78 8.99 -10.40
N GLU A 158 5.55 10.03 -10.07
CA GLU A 158 6.13 10.95 -11.07
C GLU A 158 6.81 10.20 -12.21
N ARG A 159 7.69 9.26 -11.88
CA ARG A 159 8.44 8.49 -12.89
C ARG A 159 7.52 7.71 -13.82
N ARG A 160 6.51 6.99 -13.29
CA ARG A 160 5.61 6.17 -14.10
C ARG A 160 4.66 7.01 -14.93
N ALA A 161 4.13 8.09 -14.35
CA ALA A 161 3.26 9.03 -15.05
C ALA A 161 4.00 9.68 -16.23
N TYR A 162 5.23 10.16 -16.03
CA TYR A 162 6.04 10.73 -17.09
C TYR A 162 6.40 9.71 -18.18
N GLN A 163 6.77 8.48 -17.82
CA GLN A 163 7.04 7.44 -18.80
C GLN A 163 5.83 7.17 -19.68
N LYS A 164 4.66 6.99 -19.07
CA LYS A 164 3.42 6.71 -19.81
C LYS A 164 2.98 7.85 -20.71
N ILE A 165 3.07 9.08 -20.23
CA ILE A 165 2.76 10.27 -21.03
C ILE A 165 3.75 10.38 -22.21
N ALA A 166 5.05 10.11 -21.97
CA ALA A 166 6.04 10.10 -23.02
C ALA A 166 5.76 9.04 -24.11
N ASP A 167 5.42 7.81 -23.67
CA ASP A 167 5.06 6.72 -24.58
C ASP A 167 3.85 7.09 -25.47
N VAL A 168 2.83 7.72 -24.88
CA VAL A 168 1.63 8.20 -25.61
C VAL A 168 2.03 9.26 -26.65
N PHE A 169 2.85 10.24 -26.26
CA PHE A 169 3.27 11.29 -27.19
C PHE A 169 4.13 10.76 -28.32
N GLU A 170 5.02 9.79 -28.05
CA GLU A 170 5.79 9.12 -29.09
C GLU A 170 4.91 8.37 -30.10
N GLN A 171 3.78 7.84 -29.63
CA GLN A 171 2.84 7.09 -30.49
C GLN A 171 1.95 7.98 -31.37
N CYS A 172 1.48 9.12 -30.86
CA CYS A 172 0.46 9.90 -31.55
C CYS A 172 0.81 11.37 -31.82
N SER A 173 1.97 11.87 -31.40
CA SER A 173 2.36 13.26 -31.62
C SER A 173 3.40 13.38 -32.73
N TYR A 174 3.04 14.07 -33.78
CA TYR A 174 3.88 14.22 -34.98
C TYR A 174 5.04 15.21 -34.82
N ASP A 175 5.01 16.06 -33.78
CA ASP A 175 6.06 17.03 -33.45
C ASP A 175 6.76 16.73 -32.12
N TYR A 176 6.60 15.49 -31.58
CA TYR A 176 7.22 15.09 -30.33
C TYR A 176 8.73 14.89 -30.50
N ASP A 177 9.51 15.63 -29.71
CA ASP A 177 10.93 15.42 -29.50
C ASP A 177 11.24 15.44 -28.01
N LYS A 178 11.66 14.29 -27.47
CA LYS A 178 11.96 14.12 -26.03
C LYS A 178 13.03 15.07 -25.49
N ASN A 179 13.90 15.57 -26.38
CA ASN A 179 14.99 16.48 -26.01
C ASN A 179 14.63 17.94 -26.17
N SER A 180 13.52 18.26 -26.80
CA SER A 180 13.11 19.63 -27.07
C SER A 180 12.76 20.38 -25.78
N GLU A 181 12.96 21.68 -25.79
CA GLU A 181 12.56 22.56 -24.71
C GLU A 181 11.02 22.61 -24.58
N THR A 182 10.32 22.49 -25.69
CA THR A 182 8.85 22.44 -25.76
C THR A 182 8.31 21.24 -24.96
N THR A 183 8.88 20.07 -25.16
CA THR A 183 8.46 18.85 -24.45
C THR A 183 8.71 18.96 -22.93
N ARG A 184 9.88 19.49 -22.54
CA ARG A 184 10.18 19.71 -21.11
C ARG A 184 9.23 20.73 -20.47
N ALA A 185 8.96 21.82 -21.19
CA ALA A 185 8.00 22.85 -20.74
C ALA A 185 6.58 22.28 -20.61
N PHE A 186 6.19 21.41 -21.53
CA PHE A 186 4.89 20.74 -21.49
C PHE A 186 4.70 19.91 -20.21
N TYR A 187 5.67 19.07 -19.84
CA TYR A 187 5.57 18.27 -18.60
C TYR A 187 5.40 19.15 -17.36
N ALA A 188 6.21 20.21 -17.25
CA ALA A 188 6.08 21.16 -16.15
C ALA A 188 4.73 21.86 -16.13
N PHE A 189 4.19 22.16 -17.32
CA PHE A 189 2.90 22.81 -17.48
C PHE A 189 1.74 21.90 -17.06
N VAL A 190 1.71 20.64 -17.54
CA VAL A 190 0.69 19.66 -17.16
C VAL A 190 0.73 19.41 -15.66
N GLN A 191 1.91 19.24 -15.09
CA GLN A 191 2.06 19.07 -13.65
C GLN A 191 1.49 20.25 -12.87
N ASN A 192 1.81 21.47 -13.26
CA ASN A 192 1.28 22.66 -12.61
C ASN A 192 -0.25 22.78 -12.75
N LYS A 193 -0.82 22.44 -13.89
CA LYS A 193 -2.27 22.45 -14.10
C LYS A 193 -2.99 21.41 -13.24
N LEU A 194 -2.43 20.22 -13.11
CA LEU A 194 -2.99 19.16 -12.26
C LEU A 194 -2.91 19.54 -10.76
N HIS A 195 -1.80 20.12 -10.30
CA HIS A 195 -1.69 20.64 -8.93
C HIS A 195 -2.71 21.77 -8.70
N PHE A 196 -2.81 22.71 -9.62
CA PHE A 196 -3.75 23.83 -9.52
C PHE A 196 -5.21 23.36 -9.52
N ALA A 197 -5.55 22.37 -10.34
CA ALA A 197 -6.89 21.78 -10.40
C ALA A 197 -7.35 21.14 -9.08
N VAL A 198 -6.39 20.74 -8.22
CA VAL A 198 -6.67 20.12 -6.91
C VAL A 198 -6.62 21.12 -5.78
N THR A 199 -5.64 22.04 -5.79
CA THR A 199 -5.28 22.87 -4.64
C THR A 199 -5.56 24.36 -4.86
N GLY A 200 -5.82 24.78 -6.09
CA GLY A 200 -5.87 26.19 -6.50
C GLY A 200 -4.49 26.86 -6.55
N LYS A 201 -3.40 26.08 -6.53
CA LYS A 201 -2.02 26.56 -6.49
C LYS A 201 -1.12 25.76 -7.41
N THR A 202 -0.12 26.40 -7.99
CA THR A 202 0.94 25.70 -8.73
C THR A 202 1.89 24.98 -7.77
N ALA A 203 2.72 24.10 -8.29
CA ALA A 203 3.73 23.37 -7.49
C ALA A 203 4.65 24.36 -6.73
N ALA A 204 5.09 25.42 -7.38
CA ALA A 204 5.94 26.45 -6.77
C ALA A 204 5.22 27.22 -5.65
N GLU A 205 3.96 27.57 -5.84
CA GLU A 205 3.13 28.24 -4.84
C GLU A 205 2.89 27.36 -3.62
N LEU A 206 2.60 26.06 -3.83
CA LEU A 206 2.43 25.08 -2.75
C LEU A 206 3.67 25.00 -1.86
N ILE A 207 4.84 24.79 -2.48
CA ILE A 207 6.11 24.70 -1.77
C ILE A 207 6.37 25.99 -0.99
N ALA A 208 6.23 27.15 -1.65
CA ALA A 208 6.52 28.43 -1.05
C ALA A 208 5.60 28.80 0.11
N GLU A 209 4.37 28.32 0.10
CA GLU A 209 3.38 28.64 1.14
C GLU A 209 3.43 27.67 2.32
N ARG A 210 3.59 26.37 2.02
CA ARG A 210 3.47 25.32 3.06
C ARG A 210 4.78 25.02 3.77
N ALA A 211 5.92 25.36 3.16
CA ALA A 211 7.22 25.19 3.82
C ALA A 211 7.38 26.19 4.96
N THR A 212 7.54 25.69 6.18
CA THR A 212 7.75 26.48 7.40
C THR A 212 8.75 25.80 8.32
N PRO A 213 9.70 26.55 8.93
CA PRO A 213 10.68 26.00 9.85
C PRO A 213 10.08 25.65 11.24
N ASP A 214 8.85 26.11 11.51
CA ASP A 214 8.19 25.92 12.80
C ASP A 214 7.42 24.58 12.89
N SER A 215 7.17 23.94 11.75
CA SER A 215 6.57 22.61 11.72
C SER A 215 7.60 21.52 11.98
N PRO A 216 7.30 20.49 12.78
CA PRO A 216 8.19 19.33 13.00
C PRO A 216 8.62 18.62 11.72
N THR A 217 7.84 18.75 10.65
CA THR A 217 8.10 18.14 9.33
C THR A 217 8.37 19.21 8.27
N MET A 218 8.70 20.43 8.64
CA MET A 218 8.85 21.54 7.71
C MET A 218 7.60 21.78 6.83
N GLY A 219 6.43 21.30 7.24
CA GLY A 219 5.17 21.34 6.49
C GLY A 219 5.00 20.21 5.46
N LEU A 220 5.92 19.25 5.38
CA LEU A 220 5.78 18.05 4.57
C LEU A 220 4.81 17.07 5.24
N THR A 221 4.03 16.38 4.44
CA THR A 221 3.16 15.28 4.86
C THR A 221 3.82 13.92 4.60
N THR A 222 4.76 13.87 3.64
CA THR A 222 5.57 12.69 3.33
C THR A 222 6.95 13.08 2.81
N TRP A 223 7.93 12.18 2.92
CA TRP A 223 9.28 12.32 2.38
C TRP A 223 9.90 10.92 2.24
N LYS A 224 11.07 10.81 1.59
CA LYS A 224 11.69 9.52 1.27
C LYS A 224 11.93 8.63 2.48
N GLY A 225 12.24 9.20 3.63
CA GLY A 225 12.50 8.48 4.90
C GLY A 225 11.35 8.52 5.90
N ALA A 226 10.15 8.95 5.49
CA ALA A 226 9.00 9.07 6.41
C ALA A 226 8.60 7.70 7.01
N PRO A 227 8.06 7.68 8.25
CA PRO A 227 7.87 8.83 9.14
C PRO A 227 9.11 9.21 9.97
N ASP A 228 10.06 8.28 10.18
CA ASP A 228 11.12 8.40 11.20
C ASP A 228 12.47 8.93 10.65
N GLY A 229 12.67 8.88 9.34
CA GLY A 229 13.90 9.30 8.71
C GLY A 229 14.01 10.81 8.52
N LYS A 230 15.25 11.32 8.39
CA LYS A 230 15.51 12.74 8.13
C LYS A 230 14.85 13.23 6.85
N ILE A 231 14.31 14.45 6.91
CA ILE A 231 13.91 15.22 5.72
C ILE A 231 15.16 15.74 5.03
N LEU A 232 15.30 15.42 3.75
CA LEU A 232 16.41 15.88 2.92
C LEU A 232 15.99 17.11 2.12
N LYS A 233 16.97 17.92 1.70
CA LYS A 233 16.72 19.08 0.85
C LYS A 233 15.99 18.72 -0.46
N SER A 234 16.28 17.56 -1.03
CA SER A 234 15.57 17.04 -2.21
C SER A 234 14.08 16.82 -1.97
N ASP A 235 13.70 16.40 -0.76
CA ASP A 235 12.29 16.14 -0.42
C ASP A 235 11.49 17.43 -0.38
N THR A 236 12.11 18.53 0.04
CA THR A 236 11.46 19.85 0.16
C THR A 236 11.17 20.51 -1.18
N LEU A 237 11.73 20.00 -2.28
CA LEU A 237 11.53 20.52 -3.64
C LEU A 237 10.39 19.83 -4.39
N VAL A 238 9.78 18.82 -3.79
CA VAL A 238 8.69 18.04 -4.37
C VAL A 238 7.36 18.52 -3.82
N ALA A 239 6.57 19.20 -4.65
CA ALA A 239 5.28 19.80 -4.25
C ALA A 239 4.29 18.74 -3.72
N LYS A 240 4.32 17.52 -4.26
CA LYS A 240 3.50 16.39 -3.84
C LYS A 240 3.68 16.06 -2.35
N ASN A 241 4.88 16.26 -1.81
CA ASN A 241 5.20 16.01 -0.41
C ASN A 241 4.50 16.95 0.58
N TYR A 242 3.94 18.06 0.10
CA TYR A 242 3.18 19.02 0.92
C TYR A 242 1.67 18.86 0.81
N LEU A 243 1.18 17.88 0.05
CA LEU A 243 -0.25 17.62 -0.10
C LEU A 243 -0.79 16.83 1.10
N ASN A 244 -1.96 17.23 1.60
CA ASN A 244 -2.66 16.38 2.54
C ASN A 244 -3.26 15.15 1.84
N GLU A 245 -3.70 14.18 2.62
CA GLU A 245 -4.21 12.89 2.12
C GLU A 245 -5.33 13.05 1.08
N LYS A 246 -6.28 13.96 1.32
CA LYS A 246 -7.40 14.21 0.40
C LYS A 246 -6.93 14.84 -0.92
N GLU A 247 -6.00 15.78 -0.84
CA GLU A 247 -5.40 16.42 -2.01
C GLU A 247 -4.59 15.40 -2.82
N LEU A 248 -3.81 14.57 -2.12
CA LEU A 248 -2.99 13.54 -2.75
C LEU A 248 -3.86 12.49 -3.47
N SER A 249 -4.90 11.97 -2.83
CA SER A 249 -5.84 11.03 -3.45
C SER A 249 -6.53 11.65 -4.67
N ARG A 250 -6.96 12.92 -4.58
CA ARG A 250 -7.54 13.63 -5.73
C ARG A 250 -6.56 13.83 -6.88
N LEU A 251 -5.31 14.19 -6.57
CA LEU A 251 -4.27 14.35 -7.58
C LEU A 251 -3.97 13.01 -8.27
N ASN A 252 -3.77 11.95 -7.50
CA ASN A 252 -3.52 10.61 -8.05
C ASN A 252 -4.66 10.15 -8.97
N ARG A 253 -5.90 10.44 -8.59
CA ARG A 253 -7.08 10.13 -9.41
C ARG A 253 -7.11 10.91 -10.71
N LEU A 254 -6.87 12.23 -10.66
CA LEU A 254 -6.82 13.06 -11.87
C LEU A 254 -5.68 12.66 -12.81
N VAL A 255 -4.49 12.37 -12.27
CA VAL A 255 -3.35 11.89 -13.06
C VAL A 255 -3.68 10.57 -13.74
N THR A 256 -4.27 9.62 -13.02
CA THR A 256 -4.65 8.32 -13.59
C THR A 256 -5.69 8.48 -14.71
N MET A 257 -6.73 9.27 -14.48
CA MET A 257 -7.76 9.56 -15.48
C MET A 257 -7.18 10.27 -16.72
N PHE A 258 -6.22 11.17 -16.55
CA PHE A 258 -5.56 11.83 -17.66
C PHE A 258 -4.70 10.87 -18.48
N ILE A 259 -3.98 9.96 -17.81
CA ILE A 259 -3.21 8.91 -18.49
C ILE A 259 -4.14 7.99 -19.28
N ASP A 260 -5.24 7.51 -18.67
CA ASP A 260 -6.23 6.66 -19.36
C ASP A 260 -6.83 7.37 -20.60
N TYR A 261 -7.16 8.66 -20.46
CA TYR A 261 -7.64 9.48 -21.56
C TYR A 261 -6.61 9.61 -22.68
N ALA A 262 -5.35 9.85 -22.32
CA ALA A 262 -4.27 10.01 -23.30
C ALA A 262 -3.93 8.68 -24.00
N GLU A 263 -3.94 7.55 -23.27
CA GLU A 263 -3.78 6.21 -23.84
C GLU A 263 -4.90 5.91 -24.87
N LEU A 264 -6.14 6.25 -24.57
CA LEU A 264 -7.27 6.07 -25.48
C LEU A 264 -7.08 6.89 -26.79
N MET A 265 -6.62 8.15 -26.69
CA MET A 265 -6.32 8.97 -27.86
C MET A 265 -5.22 8.36 -28.74
N ALA A 266 -4.21 7.73 -28.10
CA ALA A 266 -3.13 7.04 -28.82
C ALA A 266 -3.62 5.75 -29.49
N GLU A 267 -4.47 4.96 -28.81
CA GLU A 267 -5.09 3.75 -29.36
C GLU A 267 -5.96 4.08 -30.60
N ASP A 268 -6.71 5.18 -30.52
CA ASP A 268 -7.54 5.67 -31.63
C ASP A 268 -6.72 6.34 -32.76
N GLN A 269 -5.37 6.39 -32.60
CA GLN A 269 -4.45 6.99 -33.57
C GLN A 269 -4.80 8.44 -33.93
N VAL A 270 -5.29 9.21 -32.98
CA VAL A 270 -5.62 10.63 -33.16
C VAL A 270 -4.33 11.43 -33.28
N PRO A 271 -3.96 11.96 -34.46
CA PRO A 271 -2.73 12.72 -34.61
C PRO A 271 -2.87 14.06 -33.91
N MET A 272 -1.96 14.36 -32.98
CA MET A 272 -1.94 15.61 -32.22
C MET A 272 -0.56 16.25 -32.24
N SER A 273 -0.53 17.57 -32.17
CA SER A 273 0.69 18.31 -31.84
C SER A 273 0.86 18.45 -30.33
N MET A 274 2.04 18.84 -29.89
CA MET A 274 2.26 19.17 -28.47
C MET A 274 1.38 20.34 -28.00
N GLU A 275 1.00 21.25 -28.90
CA GLU A 275 0.04 22.33 -28.61
C GLU A 275 -1.40 21.81 -28.47
N ASP A 276 -1.81 20.83 -29.25
CA ASP A 276 -3.10 20.17 -29.09
C ASP A 276 -3.21 19.50 -27.73
N TRP A 277 -2.16 18.86 -27.26
CA TRP A 277 -2.12 18.26 -25.93
C TRP A 277 -2.29 19.30 -24.80
N LEU A 278 -1.78 20.52 -24.97
CA LEU A 278 -2.04 21.60 -24.00
C LEU A 278 -3.52 21.94 -23.96
N ARG A 279 -4.16 22.07 -25.13
CA ARG A 279 -5.60 22.34 -25.23
C ARG A 279 -6.44 21.18 -24.69
N GLU A 280 -6.06 19.95 -25.00
CA GLU A 280 -6.76 18.78 -24.48
C GLU A 280 -6.61 18.61 -22.97
N THR A 281 -5.49 19.01 -22.40
CA THR A 281 -5.33 19.05 -20.92
C THR A 281 -6.33 20.02 -20.30
N ASP A 282 -6.52 21.22 -20.88
CA ASP A 282 -7.47 22.20 -20.38
C ASP A 282 -8.91 21.72 -20.55
N ARG A 283 -9.22 21.10 -21.69
CA ARG A 283 -10.53 20.50 -21.96
C ARG A 283 -10.83 19.37 -20.97
N PHE A 284 -9.86 18.47 -20.74
CA PHE A 284 -9.97 17.39 -19.76
C PHE A 284 -10.30 17.94 -18.37
N LEU A 285 -9.57 18.95 -17.89
CA LEU A 285 -9.80 19.55 -16.59
C LEU A 285 -11.18 20.23 -16.51
N THR A 286 -11.57 20.98 -17.53
CA THR A 286 -12.87 21.65 -17.61
C THR A 286 -14.03 20.63 -17.60
N ASN A 287 -13.94 19.55 -18.37
CA ASN A 287 -14.93 18.49 -18.41
C ASN A 287 -15.06 17.78 -17.04
N ASN A 288 -13.99 17.71 -16.29
CA ASN A 288 -13.97 17.20 -14.91
C ASN A 288 -14.33 18.26 -13.86
N ARG A 289 -14.88 19.41 -14.26
CA ARG A 289 -15.30 20.52 -13.40
C ARG A 289 -14.16 21.00 -12.49
N ARG A 290 -12.95 21.11 -13.03
CA ARG A 290 -11.78 21.62 -12.35
C ARG A 290 -11.40 22.99 -12.89
N ASN A 291 -10.86 23.81 -12.01
CA ASN A 291 -10.31 25.10 -12.41
C ASN A 291 -9.05 24.88 -13.23
N VAL A 292 -8.94 25.61 -14.32
CA VAL A 292 -7.77 25.58 -15.21
C VAL A 292 -6.84 26.72 -14.84
N LEU A 293 -5.55 26.43 -14.74
CA LEU A 293 -4.53 27.44 -14.52
C LEU A 293 -4.38 28.32 -15.77
N GLU A 294 -4.61 29.61 -15.62
CA GLU A 294 -4.30 30.59 -16.63
C GLU A 294 -2.88 31.14 -16.39
N GLY A 295 -2.00 30.98 -17.38
CA GLY A 295 -0.62 31.45 -17.29
C GLY A 295 0.32 30.54 -16.49
N LYS A 296 1.37 31.12 -15.89
CA LYS A 296 2.47 30.37 -15.23
C LYS A 296 2.38 30.32 -13.70
N GLY A 297 1.32 30.87 -13.09
CA GLY A 297 1.22 31.08 -11.65
C GLY A 297 1.91 32.36 -11.18
N ARG A 298 1.81 32.63 -9.85
CA ARG A 298 2.29 33.91 -9.25
C ARG A 298 3.72 33.85 -8.73
N ILE A 299 4.22 32.63 -8.48
CA ILE A 299 5.56 32.38 -7.93
C ILE A 299 6.34 31.54 -8.93
N SER A 300 7.53 31.99 -9.32
CA SER A 300 8.41 31.20 -10.18
C SER A 300 9.04 30.05 -9.37
N ARG A 301 9.48 29.01 -10.10
CA ARG A 301 10.19 27.87 -9.49
C ARG A 301 11.45 28.31 -8.76
N GLU A 302 12.22 29.23 -9.34
CA GLU A 302 13.46 29.77 -8.76
C GLU A 302 13.18 30.51 -7.46
N ALA A 303 12.12 31.35 -7.42
CA ALA A 303 11.71 32.06 -6.21
C ALA A 303 11.27 31.09 -5.10
N ALA A 304 10.49 30.07 -5.45
CA ALA A 304 10.09 29.03 -4.51
C ALA A 304 11.30 28.24 -3.96
N MET A 305 12.22 27.81 -4.84
CA MET A 305 13.44 27.10 -4.45
C MET A 305 14.35 27.93 -3.54
N LYS A 306 14.50 29.24 -3.82
CA LYS A 306 15.26 30.16 -2.96
C LYS A 306 14.63 30.26 -1.57
N LYS A 307 13.30 30.46 -1.51
CA LYS A 307 12.57 30.56 -0.24
C LYS A 307 12.69 29.27 0.57
N VAL A 308 12.39 28.12 -0.04
CA VAL A 308 12.41 26.84 0.66
C VAL A 308 13.81 26.43 1.08
N GLY A 309 14.84 26.81 0.31
CA GLY A 309 16.24 26.60 0.68
C GLY A 309 16.61 27.34 1.97
N ALA A 310 16.18 28.60 2.15
CA ALA A 310 16.40 29.35 3.38
C ALA A 310 15.65 28.72 4.58
N VAL A 311 14.39 28.32 4.38
CA VAL A 311 13.58 27.62 5.39
C VAL A 311 14.22 26.29 5.79
N TYR A 312 14.76 25.53 4.83
CA TYR A 312 15.41 24.26 5.08
C TYR A 312 16.69 24.41 5.92
N GLU A 313 17.53 25.41 5.65
CA GLU A 313 18.74 25.66 6.44
C GLU A 313 18.44 26.00 7.91
N GLU A 314 17.33 26.66 8.17
CA GLU A 314 16.86 26.91 9.54
C GLU A 314 16.28 25.65 10.17
N PHE A 315 15.40 24.93 9.47
CA PHE A 315 14.80 23.68 9.91
C PHE A 315 15.85 22.61 10.20
N ARG A 316 16.85 22.47 9.30
CA ARG A 316 17.93 21.48 9.42
C ARG A 316 18.66 21.58 10.75
N LYS A 317 18.92 22.79 11.24
CA LYS A 317 19.61 22.98 12.54
C LYS A 317 18.81 22.37 13.68
N LYS A 318 17.48 22.54 13.66
CA LYS A 318 16.58 21.93 14.65
C LYS A 318 16.56 20.39 14.48
N GLN A 319 16.34 19.93 13.25
CA GLN A 319 16.31 18.50 12.95
C GLN A 319 17.61 17.77 13.33
N ASP A 320 18.76 18.38 13.04
CA ASP A 320 20.07 17.75 13.37
C ASP A 320 20.33 17.71 14.87
N ALA A 321 19.77 18.64 15.67
CA ALA A 321 19.85 18.63 17.14
C ALA A 321 18.93 17.56 17.75
N ASP A 322 17.76 17.32 17.17
CA ASP A 322 16.73 16.43 17.74
C ASP A 322 16.80 15.00 17.16
N TYR A 323 17.53 14.79 16.07
CA TYR A 323 17.58 13.52 15.39
C TYR A 323 18.43 12.48 16.10
N ILE A 324 17.79 11.42 16.55
CA ILE A 324 18.45 10.23 17.09
C ILE A 324 18.54 9.18 15.96
N SER A 325 19.76 8.81 15.57
CA SER A 325 19.97 7.80 14.52
C SER A 325 19.48 6.42 14.95
N ASP A 326 19.22 5.52 13.98
CA ASP A 326 18.89 4.12 14.29
C ASP A 326 20.03 3.43 15.06
N PHE A 327 21.27 3.83 14.81
CA PHE A 327 22.43 3.39 15.56
C PHE A 327 22.36 3.85 17.02
N ASP A 328 22.05 5.12 17.27
CA ASP A 328 21.94 5.66 18.63
C ASP A 328 20.78 5.00 19.39
N ARG A 329 19.63 4.78 18.72
CA ARG A 329 18.47 4.05 19.28
C ARG A 329 18.84 2.60 19.64
N ALA A 330 19.61 1.93 18.79
CA ALA A 330 20.08 0.56 19.05
C ALA A 330 21.07 0.53 20.21
N MET A 331 22.01 1.49 20.28
CA MET A 331 22.96 1.64 21.38
C MET A 331 22.24 1.96 22.70
N GLU A 332 21.23 2.82 22.68
CA GLU A 332 20.45 3.15 23.88
C GLU A 332 19.68 1.93 24.42
N LYS A 333 19.10 1.10 23.53
CA LYS A 333 18.49 -0.18 23.92
C LYS A 333 19.52 -1.15 24.50
N TYR A 334 20.70 -1.25 23.90
CA TYR A 334 21.79 -2.11 24.37
C TYR A 334 22.28 -1.68 25.78
N LEU A 335 22.47 -0.38 25.96
CA LEU A 335 22.92 0.18 27.25
C LEU A 335 21.86 0.07 28.34
N LYS A 336 20.57 0.21 28.03
CA LYS A 336 19.45 0.02 28.98
C LYS A 336 19.13 -1.44 29.24
N GLY A 337 19.40 -2.35 28.32
CA GLY A 337 19.20 -3.81 28.45
C GLY A 337 20.35 -4.55 29.09
N GLY A 338 21.54 -3.94 29.19
CA GLY A 338 22.75 -4.54 29.79
C GLY A 338 22.85 -4.45 31.33
N GLY A 339 21.78 -4.05 32.00
CA GLY A 339 21.73 -3.88 33.46
C GLY A 339 21.00 -4.98 34.24
N SER A 340 20.86 -6.19 33.66
CA SER A 340 20.32 -7.36 34.40
C SER A 340 21.23 -8.55 34.18
N THR A 341 22.27 -8.65 35.00
CA THR A 341 22.95 -9.91 35.35
C THR A 341 22.33 -10.42 36.65
#